data_4fc46c15c24643f4737167bd589f5cb1
#
_entry.id   4fc46c15c24643f4737167bd589f5cb1
#
_cell.length_a   1.000
_cell.length_b   1.000
_cell.length_c   1.000
_cell.angle_alpha   90.00
_cell.angle_beta   90.00
_cell.angle_gamma   90.00
#
_symmetry.space_group_name_H-M   'P 1'
#
loop_
_entity.id
_entity.type
_entity.pdbx_description
1 polymer ?
#
loop_
_entity_poly.entity_id
_entity_poly.type
_entity_poly.pdbx_seq_one_letter_code
_entity_poly.pdbx_strand_id
1 'polypeptide(L)'
;MSVQTIFSFITLLGHVALVAGFIGFVVSKTFRTKLENFSEKFAYIIGFFIAIFSMAGSLYFSDILGWEPCVLCWYQRIAMYPLVVIFSLGVWKQDISARMYGLALSFIGLSVALYQVYLQISAASGSGLSVFCSTIGGADCSEIFMLEFGYITFPVMSATAFLFIVVLLLLKRTSTY
;
A
#
# COMPACT_ATOMS: atom_id res chain seq x y z
N MET A 1 -17.73 -16.15 -1.91
CA MET A 1 -17.08 -14.84 -1.62
C MET A 1 -16.40 -14.39 -2.89
N SER A 2 -16.64 -13.17 -3.33
CA SER A 2 -15.93 -12.62 -4.49
C SER A 2 -14.47 -12.33 -4.11
N VAL A 3 -13.57 -12.35 -5.08
CA VAL A 3 -12.15 -11.99 -4.85
C VAL A 3 -12.05 -10.58 -4.27
N GLN A 4 -12.89 -9.67 -4.71
CA GLN A 4 -13.00 -8.29 -4.19
C GLN A 4 -13.24 -8.26 -2.68
N THR A 5 -14.22 -9.03 -2.21
CA THR A 5 -14.55 -9.12 -0.78
C THR A 5 -13.36 -9.66 0.05
N ILE A 6 -12.58 -10.61 -0.49
CA ILE A 6 -11.38 -11.13 0.20
C ILE A 6 -10.35 -10.02 0.38
N PHE A 7 -10.03 -9.27 -0.69
CA PHE A 7 -9.09 -8.15 -0.60
C PHE A 7 -9.58 -7.06 0.35
N SER A 8 -10.87 -6.77 0.36
CA SER A 8 -11.47 -5.80 1.28
C SER A 8 -11.37 -6.23 2.74
N PHE A 9 -11.61 -7.51 3.05
CA PHE A 9 -11.40 -8.05 4.39
C PHE A 9 -9.94 -7.98 4.84
N ILE A 10 -9.00 -8.32 3.96
CA ILE A 10 -7.56 -8.20 4.25
C ILE A 10 -7.20 -6.73 4.56
N THR A 11 -7.74 -5.79 3.79
CA THR A 11 -7.54 -4.36 4.02
C THR A 11 -8.12 -3.91 5.36
N LEU A 12 -9.32 -4.37 5.70
CA LEU A 12 -9.96 -4.06 6.98
C LEU A 12 -9.14 -4.59 8.15
N LEU A 13 -8.65 -5.84 8.06
CA LEU A 13 -7.73 -6.40 9.06
C LEU A 13 -6.42 -5.59 9.14
N GLY A 14 -5.91 -5.11 8.01
CA GLY A 14 -4.77 -4.21 7.96
C GLY A 14 -5.01 -2.90 8.72
N HIS A 15 -6.18 -2.28 8.55
CA HIS A 15 -6.54 -1.07 9.30
C HIS A 15 -6.60 -1.33 10.81
N VAL A 16 -7.24 -2.43 11.22
CA VAL A 16 -7.30 -2.82 12.65
C VAL A 16 -5.90 -3.04 13.21
N ALA A 17 -5.04 -3.73 12.48
CA ALA A 17 -3.66 -3.99 12.87
C ALA A 17 -2.82 -2.69 12.98
N LEU A 18 -2.99 -1.74 12.05
CA LEU A 18 -2.31 -0.44 12.10
C LEU A 18 -2.77 0.37 13.31
N VAL A 19 -4.07 0.45 13.55
CA VAL A 19 -4.64 1.20 14.69
C VAL A 19 -4.22 0.57 16.02
N ALA A 20 -4.37 -0.75 16.17
CA ALA A 20 -3.96 -1.48 17.37
C ALA A 20 -2.44 -1.38 17.60
N GLY A 21 -1.64 -1.50 16.54
CA GLY A 21 -0.20 -1.32 16.58
C GLY A 21 0.21 0.08 17.02
N PHE A 22 -0.46 1.12 16.49
CA PHE A 22 -0.21 2.50 16.87
C PHE A 22 -0.58 2.77 18.33
N ILE A 23 -1.75 2.33 18.78
CA ILE A 23 -2.19 2.48 20.18
C ILE A 23 -1.19 1.76 21.11
N GLY A 24 -0.83 0.53 20.81
CA GLY A 24 0.14 -0.23 21.61
C GLY A 24 1.53 0.41 21.65
N PHE A 25 1.97 0.99 20.53
CA PHE A 25 3.24 1.70 20.42
C PHE A 25 3.29 2.96 21.31
N VAL A 26 2.17 3.69 21.41
CA VAL A 26 2.08 4.91 22.24
C VAL A 26 1.93 4.57 23.73
N VAL A 27 1.11 3.56 24.05
CA VAL A 27 0.73 3.26 25.44
C VAL A 27 1.79 2.44 26.19
N SER A 28 2.49 1.52 25.51
CA SER A 28 3.36 0.55 26.16
C SER A 28 4.78 0.53 25.62
N LYS A 29 5.77 0.91 26.45
CA LYS A 29 7.20 0.81 26.10
C LYS A 29 7.62 -0.64 25.79
N THR A 30 7.08 -1.61 26.52
CA THR A 30 7.37 -3.04 26.29
C THR A 30 6.81 -3.52 24.95
N PHE A 31 5.63 -3.05 24.57
CA PHE A 31 5.03 -3.38 23.27
C PHE A 31 5.85 -2.77 22.12
N ARG A 32 6.27 -1.53 22.29
CA ARG A 32 7.14 -0.83 21.33
C ARG A 32 8.43 -1.63 21.05
N THR A 33 9.15 -2.06 22.09
CA THR A 33 10.38 -2.85 21.93
C THR A 33 10.12 -4.20 21.25
N LYS A 34 8.99 -4.85 21.58
CA LYS A 34 8.60 -6.10 20.91
C LYS A 34 8.32 -5.87 19.43
N LEU A 35 7.64 -4.77 19.08
CA LEU A 35 7.29 -4.42 17.70
C LEU A 35 8.54 -4.06 16.88
N GLU A 36 9.49 -3.32 17.48
CA GLU A 36 10.79 -3.01 16.87
C GLU A 36 11.58 -4.29 16.57
N ASN A 37 11.70 -5.19 17.55
CA ASN A 37 12.39 -6.47 17.37
C ASN A 37 11.72 -7.39 16.34
N PHE A 38 10.38 -7.40 16.32
CA PHE A 38 9.62 -8.13 15.31
C PHE A 38 9.86 -7.55 13.91
N SER A 39 9.79 -6.23 13.77
CA SER A 39 10.04 -5.55 12.51
C SER A 39 11.49 -5.74 12.03
N GLU A 40 12.46 -5.68 12.94
CA GLU A 40 13.87 -5.93 12.59
C GLU A 40 14.06 -7.29 11.90
N LYS A 41 13.39 -8.32 12.39
CA LYS A 41 13.52 -9.69 11.88
C LYS A 41 12.66 -9.95 10.64
N PHE A 42 11.45 -9.43 10.59
CA PHE A 42 10.44 -9.84 9.61
C PHE A 42 10.02 -8.76 8.59
N ALA A 43 10.49 -7.51 8.70
CA ALA A 43 10.02 -6.42 7.85
C ALA A 43 10.15 -6.71 6.34
N TYR A 44 11.28 -7.26 5.89
CA TYR A 44 11.47 -7.56 4.48
C TYR A 44 10.60 -8.73 3.99
N ILE A 45 10.42 -9.76 4.83
CA ILE A 45 9.57 -10.92 4.49
C ILE A 45 8.11 -10.46 4.38
N ILE A 46 7.61 -9.70 5.35
CA ILE A 46 6.23 -9.18 5.35
C ILE A 46 6.06 -8.19 4.19
N GLY A 47 7.02 -7.27 3.99
CA GLY A 47 7.01 -6.33 2.87
C GLY A 47 6.96 -7.04 1.51
N PHE A 48 7.72 -8.12 1.35
CA PHE A 48 7.69 -8.97 0.16
C PHE A 48 6.30 -9.55 -0.09
N PHE A 49 5.69 -10.15 0.93
CA PHE A 49 4.35 -10.72 0.78
C PHE A 49 3.29 -9.65 0.48
N ILE A 50 3.35 -8.50 1.14
CA ILE A 50 2.44 -7.37 0.84
C ILE A 50 2.61 -6.94 -0.61
N ALA A 51 3.85 -6.76 -1.08
CA ALA A 51 4.12 -6.30 -2.44
C ALA A 51 3.67 -7.33 -3.50
N ILE A 52 3.95 -8.63 -3.30
CA ILE A 52 3.57 -9.68 -4.26
C ILE A 52 2.05 -9.87 -4.31
N PHE A 53 1.35 -9.83 -3.16
CA PHE A 53 -0.11 -9.91 -3.12
C PHE A 53 -0.75 -8.68 -3.77
N SER A 54 -0.23 -7.48 -3.53
CA SER A 54 -0.69 -6.25 -4.17
C SER A 54 -0.48 -6.29 -5.69
N MET A 55 0.68 -6.76 -6.14
CA MET A 55 0.97 -6.94 -7.57
C MET A 55 0.02 -7.96 -8.20
N ALA A 56 -0.13 -9.14 -7.60
CA ALA A 56 -1.00 -10.20 -8.11
C ALA A 56 -2.46 -9.75 -8.16
N GLY A 57 -2.95 -9.08 -7.12
CA GLY A 57 -4.29 -8.50 -7.09
C GLY A 57 -4.48 -7.45 -8.18
N SER A 58 -3.52 -6.55 -8.35
CA SER A 58 -3.58 -5.50 -9.37
C SER A 58 -3.64 -6.08 -10.80
N LEU A 59 -2.84 -7.11 -11.10
CA LEU A 59 -2.88 -7.83 -12.38
C LEU A 59 -4.18 -8.61 -12.55
N TYR A 60 -4.68 -9.27 -11.51
CA TYR A 60 -5.95 -9.98 -11.58
C TYR A 60 -7.11 -9.06 -11.97
N PHE A 61 -7.21 -7.87 -11.35
CA PHE A 61 -8.29 -6.94 -11.65
C PHE A 61 -8.16 -6.34 -13.06
N SER A 62 -6.94 -6.07 -13.55
CA SER A 62 -6.77 -5.49 -14.89
C SER A 62 -6.82 -6.54 -16.00
N ASP A 63 -6.11 -7.66 -15.86
CA ASP A 63 -5.88 -8.56 -17.00
C ASP A 63 -6.94 -9.67 -17.06
N ILE A 64 -7.52 -10.08 -15.91
CA ILE A 64 -8.55 -11.11 -15.87
C ILE A 64 -9.94 -10.50 -15.85
N LEU A 65 -10.19 -9.46 -15.05
CA LEU A 65 -11.49 -8.80 -15.00
C LEU A 65 -11.65 -7.67 -16.01
N GLY A 66 -10.58 -7.27 -16.72
CA GLY A 66 -10.61 -6.28 -17.77
C GLY A 66 -10.85 -4.84 -17.28
N TRP A 67 -10.58 -4.54 -16.03
CA TRP A 67 -10.72 -3.18 -15.49
C TRP A 67 -9.52 -2.32 -15.87
N GLU A 68 -9.74 -1.34 -16.72
CA GLU A 68 -8.66 -0.46 -17.17
C GLU A 68 -8.09 0.36 -16.01
N PRO A 69 -6.77 0.23 -15.73
CA PRO A 69 -6.12 1.03 -14.70
C PRO A 69 -5.94 2.47 -15.18
N CYS A 70 -6.37 3.43 -14.35
CA CYS A 70 -6.11 4.85 -14.58
C CYS A 70 -4.61 5.19 -14.46
N VAL A 71 -4.22 6.39 -14.88
CA VAL A 71 -2.83 6.85 -14.85
C VAL A 71 -2.23 6.79 -13.42
N LEU A 72 -2.98 7.19 -12.39
CA LEU A 72 -2.50 7.11 -11.01
C LEU A 72 -2.32 5.66 -10.53
N CYS A 73 -3.16 4.74 -11.01
CA CYS A 73 -2.98 3.32 -10.76
C CYS A 73 -1.66 2.79 -11.36
N TRP A 74 -1.27 3.29 -12.55
CA TRP A 74 0.02 2.96 -13.16
C TRP A 74 1.20 3.47 -12.32
N TYR A 75 1.14 4.71 -11.80
CA TYR A 75 2.20 5.22 -10.91
C TYR A 75 2.31 4.39 -9.62
N GLN A 76 1.19 3.93 -9.06
CA GLN A 76 1.21 3.03 -7.89
C GLN A 76 1.85 1.68 -8.25
N ARG A 77 1.58 1.12 -9.43
CA ARG A 77 2.24 -0.11 -9.93
C ARG A 77 3.74 0.08 -10.09
N ILE A 78 4.17 1.20 -10.69
CA ILE A 78 5.59 1.55 -10.86
C ILE A 78 6.30 1.62 -9.50
N ALA A 79 5.63 2.08 -8.45
CA ALA A 79 6.18 2.10 -7.10
C ALA A 79 6.15 0.71 -6.43
N MET A 80 5.08 -0.07 -6.60
CA MET A 80 4.87 -1.33 -5.87
C MET A 80 5.65 -2.52 -6.46
N TYR A 81 5.73 -2.64 -7.80
CA TYR A 81 6.32 -3.82 -8.44
C TYR A 81 7.82 -3.97 -8.16
N PRO A 82 8.65 -2.91 -8.19
CA PRO A 82 10.05 -3.02 -7.81
C PRO A 82 10.25 -3.44 -6.35
N LEU A 83 9.29 -3.15 -5.44
CA LEU A 83 9.39 -3.55 -4.04
C LEU A 83 9.46 -5.07 -3.87
N VAL A 84 8.83 -5.85 -4.77
CA VAL A 84 8.92 -7.32 -4.77
C VAL A 84 10.39 -7.74 -4.91
N VAL A 85 11.11 -7.15 -5.86
CA VAL A 85 12.53 -7.46 -6.11
C VAL A 85 13.41 -6.94 -4.97
N ILE A 86 13.19 -5.69 -4.53
CA ILE A 86 13.98 -5.06 -3.46
C ILE A 86 13.87 -5.86 -2.16
N PHE A 87 12.67 -6.27 -1.78
CA PHE A 87 12.47 -7.04 -0.55
C PHE A 87 12.94 -8.48 -0.67
N SER A 88 12.83 -9.12 -1.83
CA SER A 88 13.42 -10.45 -2.04
C SER A 88 14.93 -10.43 -1.86
N LEU A 89 15.60 -9.42 -2.43
CA LEU A 89 17.04 -9.22 -2.24
C LEU A 89 17.39 -8.83 -0.79
N GLY A 90 16.54 -8.01 -0.15
CA GLY A 90 16.68 -7.66 1.25
C GLY A 90 16.58 -8.85 2.20
N VAL A 91 15.70 -9.82 1.90
CA VAL A 91 15.64 -11.09 2.63
C VAL A 91 16.87 -11.94 2.41
N TRP A 92 17.33 -12.06 1.16
CA TRP A 92 18.45 -12.92 0.80
C TRP A 92 19.79 -12.37 1.29
N LYS A 93 20.05 -11.07 1.05
CA LYS A 93 21.36 -10.45 1.35
C LYS A 93 21.41 -9.71 2.69
N GLN A 94 20.27 -9.56 3.38
CA GLN A 94 20.13 -8.73 4.60
C GLN A 94 20.66 -7.29 4.40
N ASP A 95 20.47 -6.74 3.17
CA ASP A 95 21.04 -5.47 2.76
C ASP A 95 20.24 -4.28 3.37
N ILE A 96 20.99 -3.41 4.05
CA ILE A 96 20.45 -2.16 4.62
C ILE A 96 19.90 -1.23 3.54
N SER A 97 20.50 -1.24 2.34
CA SER A 97 20.06 -0.40 1.21
C SER A 97 18.63 -0.72 0.78
N ALA A 98 18.17 -1.97 0.92
CA ALA A 98 16.81 -2.38 0.64
C ALA A 98 15.77 -1.60 1.48
N ARG A 99 16.14 -1.20 2.71
CA ARG A 99 15.29 -0.35 3.57
C ARG A 99 15.11 1.05 2.97
N MET A 100 16.19 1.68 2.52
CA MET A 100 16.15 3.04 1.97
C MET A 100 15.34 3.09 0.67
N TYR A 101 15.62 2.17 -0.26
CA TYR A 101 14.88 2.08 -1.52
C TYR A 101 13.42 1.70 -1.29
N GLY A 102 13.15 0.76 -0.39
CA GLY A 102 11.81 0.38 0.00
C GLY A 102 11.01 1.54 0.59
N LEU A 103 11.61 2.32 1.49
CA LEU A 103 10.98 3.52 2.05
C LEU A 103 10.69 4.56 0.97
N ALA A 104 11.66 4.89 0.12
CA ALA A 104 11.49 5.92 -0.91
C ALA A 104 10.33 5.57 -1.86
N LEU A 105 10.30 4.35 -2.39
CA LEU A 105 9.23 3.89 -3.28
C LEU A 105 7.88 3.81 -2.57
N SER A 106 7.86 3.35 -1.32
CA SER A 106 6.61 3.26 -0.56
C SER A 106 6.04 4.64 -0.22
N PHE A 107 6.87 5.64 0.08
CA PHE A 107 6.40 7.02 0.27
C PHE A 107 5.85 7.63 -1.03
N ILE A 108 6.51 7.41 -2.17
CA ILE A 108 6.00 7.87 -3.46
C ILE A 108 4.66 7.21 -3.75
N GLY A 109 4.57 5.88 -3.64
CA GLY A 109 3.33 5.13 -3.87
C GLY A 109 2.21 5.54 -2.93
N LEU A 110 2.50 5.75 -1.63
CA LEU A 110 1.54 6.24 -0.64
C LEU A 110 1.01 7.63 -1.02
N SER A 111 1.88 8.54 -1.41
CA SER A 111 1.49 9.90 -1.81
C SER A 111 0.54 9.88 -3.01
N VAL A 112 0.84 9.07 -4.02
CA VAL A 112 -0.01 8.90 -5.20
C VAL A 112 -1.36 8.27 -4.82
N ALA A 113 -1.36 7.25 -3.96
CA ALA A 113 -2.58 6.59 -3.52
C ALA A 113 -3.48 7.54 -2.71
N LEU A 114 -2.91 8.32 -1.78
CA LEU A 114 -3.64 9.31 -1.00
C LEU A 114 -4.21 10.42 -1.89
N TYR A 115 -3.46 10.87 -2.89
CA TYR A 115 -3.95 11.83 -3.86
C TYR A 115 -5.15 11.29 -4.66
N GLN A 116 -5.10 10.02 -5.06
CA GLN A 116 -6.22 9.39 -5.75
C GLN A 116 -7.46 9.23 -4.84
N VAL A 117 -7.28 8.88 -3.56
CA VAL A 117 -8.37 8.87 -2.57
C VAL A 117 -8.99 10.26 -2.45
N TYR A 118 -8.17 11.31 -2.39
CA TYR A 118 -8.65 12.70 -2.36
C TYR A 118 -9.49 13.04 -3.61
N LEU A 119 -9.05 12.63 -4.81
CA LEU A 119 -9.83 12.85 -6.04
C LEU A 119 -11.19 12.15 -6.00
N GLN A 120 -11.25 10.89 -5.52
CA GLN A 120 -12.52 10.16 -5.37
C GLN A 120 -13.47 10.86 -4.40
N ILE A 121 -12.98 11.32 -3.25
CA ILE A 121 -13.79 12.06 -2.27
C ILE A 121 -14.28 13.39 -2.86
N SER A 122 -13.42 14.11 -3.56
CA SER A 122 -13.75 15.39 -4.19
C SER A 122 -14.80 15.24 -5.30
N ALA A 123 -14.70 14.20 -6.10
CA ALA A 123 -15.70 13.89 -7.13
C ALA A 123 -17.06 13.53 -6.51
N ALA A 124 -17.07 12.75 -5.43
CA ALA A 124 -18.29 12.40 -4.70
C ALA A 124 -18.99 13.63 -4.08
N SER A 125 -18.22 14.68 -3.73
CA SER A 125 -18.75 15.95 -3.21
C SER A 125 -19.13 16.98 -4.30
N GLY A 126 -19.06 16.62 -5.58
CA GLY A 126 -19.48 17.49 -6.70
C GLY A 126 -18.49 18.58 -7.09
N SER A 127 -17.27 18.58 -6.53
CA SER A 127 -16.25 19.61 -6.80
C SER A 127 -15.33 19.33 -7.99
N GLY A 128 -15.72 18.46 -8.91
CA GLY A 128 -15.21 18.29 -10.29
C GLY A 128 -13.72 18.51 -10.57
N LEU A 129 -12.80 18.04 -9.70
CA LEU A 129 -11.35 18.21 -9.89
C LEU A 129 -10.70 17.12 -10.74
N SER A 130 -11.44 16.47 -11.63
CA SER A 130 -10.95 15.36 -12.48
C SER A 130 -10.07 15.78 -13.69
N VAL A 131 -9.73 17.05 -13.80
CA VAL A 131 -9.06 17.62 -15.00
C VAL A 131 -7.70 16.99 -15.31
N PHE A 132 -6.99 16.47 -14.32
CA PHE A 132 -5.64 15.95 -14.55
C PHE A 132 -5.59 14.55 -15.18
N CYS A 133 -6.60 13.71 -14.93
CA CYS A 133 -6.62 12.33 -15.44
C CYS A 133 -7.26 12.20 -16.83
N SER A 134 -8.19 13.08 -17.20
CA SER A 134 -8.88 13.04 -18.49
C SER A 134 -8.02 13.48 -19.69
N THR A 135 -6.91 14.16 -19.43
CA THR A 135 -6.01 14.68 -20.50
C THR A 135 -5.04 13.64 -21.06
N ILE A 136 -4.83 12.51 -20.41
CA ILE A 136 -3.77 11.55 -20.78
C ILE A 136 -4.35 10.26 -21.42
N GLY A 137 -5.69 10.10 -21.42
CA GLY A 137 -6.38 8.90 -21.91
C GLY A 137 -6.37 7.76 -20.88
N GLY A 138 -7.41 6.93 -20.88
CA GLY A 138 -7.63 5.83 -19.92
C GLY A 138 -8.83 6.10 -19.03
N ALA A 139 -9.06 5.19 -18.05
CA ALA A 139 -10.16 5.33 -17.08
C ALA A 139 -9.98 6.58 -16.21
N ASP A 140 -11.11 7.20 -15.82
CA ASP A 140 -11.08 8.37 -14.93
C ASP A 140 -10.53 7.97 -13.56
N CYS A 141 -9.58 8.74 -13.04
CA CYS A 141 -8.97 8.46 -11.73
C CYS A 141 -9.93 8.66 -10.54
N SER A 142 -11.04 9.34 -10.75
CA SER A 142 -12.10 9.54 -9.77
C SER A 142 -13.16 8.43 -9.80
N GLU A 143 -13.14 7.58 -10.83
CA GLU A 143 -14.10 6.49 -10.98
C GLU A 143 -13.94 5.44 -9.86
N ILE A 144 -15.06 5.06 -9.27
CA ILE A 144 -15.10 4.07 -8.19
C ILE A 144 -15.58 2.75 -8.79
N PHE A 145 -14.65 1.88 -9.22
CA PHE A 145 -14.96 0.54 -9.73
C PHE A 145 -15.48 -0.40 -8.65
N MET A 146 -15.12 -0.15 -7.39
CA MET A 146 -15.48 -0.98 -6.25
C MET A 146 -15.61 -0.12 -5.00
N LEU A 147 -16.69 -0.33 -4.24
CA LEU A 147 -16.90 0.29 -2.93
C LEU A 147 -17.41 -0.78 -1.97
N GLU A 148 -16.51 -1.27 -1.12
CA GLU A 148 -16.84 -2.25 -0.08
C GLU A 148 -16.80 -1.60 1.30
N PHE A 149 -17.63 -2.07 2.21
CA PHE A 149 -17.75 -1.50 3.56
C PHE A 149 -17.99 0.02 3.62
N GLY A 150 -18.48 0.63 2.52
CA GLY A 150 -18.80 2.05 2.45
C GLY A 150 -17.62 3.00 2.24
N TYR A 151 -16.35 2.52 2.29
CA TYR A 151 -15.16 3.38 2.12
C TYR A 151 -13.95 2.69 1.48
N ILE A 152 -13.94 1.36 1.38
CA ILE A 152 -12.81 0.62 0.83
C ILE A 152 -12.89 0.63 -0.69
N THR A 153 -11.99 1.36 -1.32
CA THR A 153 -11.77 1.43 -2.76
C THR A 153 -10.36 0.94 -3.10
N PHE A 154 -10.02 0.74 -4.37
CA PHE A 154 -8.66 0.35 -4.77
C PHE A 154 -7.56 1.28 -4.26
N PRO A 155 -7.68 2.62 -4.38
CA PRO A 155 -6.69 3.52 -3.82
C PRO A 155 -6.54 3.39 -2.30
N VAL A 156 -7.63 3.13 -1.56
CA VAL A 156 -7.58 2.90 -0.11
C VAL A 156 -6.81 1.62 0.21
N MET A 157 -7.04 0.53 -0.53
CA MET A 157 -6.27 -0.71 -0.38
C MET A 157 -4.79 -0.49 -0.64
N SER A 158 -4.46 0.21 -1.72
CA SER A 158 -3.09 0.54 -2.09
C SER A 158 -2.42 1.43 -1.05
N ALA A 159 -3.10 2.48 -0.57
CA ALA A 159 -2.61 3.35 0.50
C ALA A 159 -2.32 2.56 1.78
N THR A 160 -3.20 1.63 2.15
CA THR A 160 -3.01 0.75 3.31
C THR A 160 -1.78 -0.13 3.16
N ALA A 161 -1.58 -0.74 2.00
CA ALA A 161 -0.43 -1.58 1.71
C ALA A 161 0.89 -0.79 1.81
N PHE A 162 0.97 0.39 1.16
CA PHE A 162 2.14 1.26 1.25
C PHE A 162 2.39 1.75 2.67
N LEU A 163 1.35 2.19 3.38
CA LEU A 163 1.47 2.64 4.76
C LEU A 163 2.00 1.53 5.67
N PHE A 164 1.52 0.30 5.49
CA PHE A 164 2.00 -0.84 6.26
C PHE A 164 3.49 -1.09 6.03
N ILE A 165 3.94 -1.05 4.77
CA ILE A 165 5.37 -1.19 4.42
C ILE A 165 6.18 -0.06 5.05
N VAL A 166 5.73 1.20 4.95
CA VAL A 166 6.41 2.36 5.55
C VAL A 166 6.57 2.17 7.05
N VAL A 167 5.50 1.81 7.76
CA VAL A 167 5.54 1.60 9.22
C VAL A 167 6.52 0.49 9.59
N LEU A 168 6.47 -0.65 8.90
CA LEU A 168 7.39 -1.77 9.14
C LEU A 168 8.86 -1.35 8.94
N LEU A 169 9.15 -0.62 7.86
CA LEU A 169 10.51 -0.20 7.56
C LEU A 169 11.02 0.92 8.48
N LEU A 170 10.14 1.80 8.98
CA LEU A 170 10.50 2.81 9.96
C LEU A 170 10.81 2.19 11.33
N LEU A 171 10.07 1.16 11.72
CA LEU A 171 10.30 0.43 12.98
C LEU A 171 11.55 -0.46 12.93
N LYS A 172 11.98 -0.87 11.73
CA LYS A 172 13.21 -1.64 11.56
C LYS A 172 14.43 -0.80 11.94
N ARG A 173 15.08 -1.15 13.06
CA ARG A 173 16.34 -0.49 13.48
C ARG A 173 17.44 -0.74 12.45
N THR A 174 18.19 0.28 12.14
CA THR A 174 19.46 0.14 11.43
C THR A 174 20.48 -0.40 12.44
N SER A 175 20.72 -1.70 12.42
CA SER A 175 21.89 -2.24 13.09
C SER A 175 23.12 -1.80 12.26
N THR A 176 23.78 -0.75 12.70
CA THR A 176 25.12 -0.38 12.21
C THR A 176 26.09 -1.45 12.71
N TYR A 177 26.52 -2.33 11.80
CA TYR A 177 27.75 -3.12 11.97
C TYR A 177 28.93 -2.29 11.47
#